data_0b4ee103def5b4fb92e100e35f07b058
#
_entry.id   0b4ee103def5b4fb92e100e35f07b058
#
_cell.length_a   1.000
_cell.length_b   1.000
_cell.length_c   1.000
_cell.angle_alpha   90.00
_cell.angle_beta   90.00
_cell.angle_gamma   90.00
#
_symmetry.space_group_name_H-M   'P 1'
#
loop_
_entity.id
_entity.type
_entity.pdbx_description
1 polymer ?
#
loop_
_entity_poly.entity_id
_entity_poly.type
_entity_poly.pdbx_seq_one_letter_code
_entity_poly.pdbx_strand_id
1 'polypeptide(L)'
;MKKMLLLSATLFCGCAIGLASTAGAVDKGPAEMTLQATVDPATTPKPTQFPHGAHQARLECGTCHHSKGADGKQVAYVEGQKIEKCETCHNSKAGMPEKVNSFKNAAHTLCKDCHTKNKPELAKCGVCHKK
;
A
#
# COMPACT_ATOMS: atom_id res chain seq x y z
N MET A 1 -42.44 29.12 -64.82
CA MET A 1 -41.09 29.49 -64.35
C MET A 1 -40.88 28.81 -62.96
N LYS A 2 -40.24 27.64 -62.97
CA LYS A 2 -40.01 26.84 -61.76
C LYS A 2 -38.62 27.15 -61.24
N LYS A 3 -38.51 27.72 -60.01
CA LYS A 3 -37.24 27.94 -59.32
C LYS A 3 -36.86 26.66 -58.58
N MET A 4 -35.78 26.04 -59.03
CA MET A 4 -35.13 24.91 -58.34
C MET A 4 -34.31 25.45 -57.12
N LEU A 5 -34.65 25.00 -55.95
CA LEU A 5 -33.90 25.27 -54.71
C LEU A 5 -32.92 24.12 -54.53
N LEU A 6 -31.64 24.40 -54.64
CA LEU A 6 -30.56 23.45 -54.30
C LEU A 6 -30.30 23.48 -52.81
N LEU A 7 -30.62 22.39 -52.11
CA LEU A 7 -30.25 22.17 -50.72
C LEU A 7 -28.82 21.63 -50.69
N SER A 8 -27.89 22.41 -50.18
CA SER A 8 -26.54 22.01 -49.89
C SER A 8 -26.46 21.33 -48.50
N ALA A 9 -26.29 20.03 -48.48
CA ALA A 9 -26.08 19.28 -47.24
C ALA A 9 -24.59 19.31 -46.87
N THR A 10 -24.24 20.09 -45.88
CA THR A 10 -22.89 20.08 -45.30
C THR A 10 -22.80 18.94 -44.28
N LEU A 11 -22.02 17.93 -44.64
CA LEU A 11 -21.68 16.78 -43.80
C LEU A 11 -20.65 17.24 -42.74
N PHE A 12 -21.05 17.41 -41.49
CA PHE A 12 -20.15 17.67 -40.36
C PHE A 12 -19.57 16.36 -39.90
N CYS A 13 -18.30 16.09 -40.33
CA CYS A 13 -17.53 14.96 -39.80
C CYS A 13 -16.97 15.35 -38.43
N GLY A 14 -17.70 14.98 -37.35
CA GLY A 14 -17.27 15.19 -35.96
C GLY A 14 -16.19 14.19 -35.60
N CYS A 15 -14.92 14.60 -35.62
CA CYS A 15 -13.83 13.85 -34.99
C CYS A 15 -14.02 13.86 -33.46
N ALA A 16 -14.60 12.77 -32.91
CA ALA A 16 -14.58 12.51 -31.50
C ALA A 16 -13.14 12.14 -31.09
N ILE A 17 -12.37 13.12 -30.59
CA ILE A 17 -11.07 12.87 -29.95
C ILE A 17 -11.39 12.20 -28.62
N GLY A 18 -11.29 10.87 -28.59
CA GLY A 18 -11.35 10.09 -27.38
C GLY A 18 -10.15 10.44 -26.50
N LEU A 19 -10.36 11.17 -25.42
CA LEU A 19 -9.39 11.34 -24.34
C LEU A 19 -9.23 9.98 -23.66
N ALA A 20 -8.27 9.19 -24.09
CA ALA A 20 -7.82 8.01 -23.36
C ALA A 20 -7.18 8.51 -22.05
N SER A 21 -7.96 8.46 -20.96
CA SER A 21 -7.41 8.63 -19.62
C SER A 21 -6.45 7.48 -19.37
N THR A 22 -5.15 7.72 -19.46
CA THR A 22 -4.15 6.80 -18.95
C THR A 22 -4.29 6.79 -17.43
N ALA A 23 -5.01 5.83 -16.92
CA ALA A 23 -4.94 5.51 -15.50
C ALA A 23 -3.48 5.16 -15.22
N GLY A 24 -2.75 6.08 -14.60
CA GLY A 24 -1.39 5.82 -14.16
C GLY A 24 -1.40 4.60 -13.25
N ALA A 25 -0.59 3.59 -13.57
CA ALA A 25 -0.45 2.43 -12.71
C ALA A 25 0.01 2.92 -11.33
N VAL A 26 -0.77 2.63 -10.30
CA VAL A 26 -0.37 2.93 -8.91
C VAL A 26 0.89 2.13 -8.62
N ASP A 27 1.97 2.81 -8.22
CA ASP A 27 3.19 2.14 -7.79
C ASP A 27 2.89 1.32 -6.52
N LYS A 28 2.87 0.03 -6.68
CA LYS A 28 2.60 -0.93 -5.58
C LYS A 28 3.84 -1.23 -4.74
N GLY A 29 4.96 -0.59 -5.02
CA GLY A 29 6.24 -0.84 -4.37
C GLY A 29 6.91 -2.16 -4.79
N PRO A 30 8.10 -2.47 -4.23
CA PRO A 30 8.88 -3.63 -4.62
C PRO A 30 8.21 -4.95 -4.21
N ALA A 31 8.36 -5.98 -5.04
CA ALA A 31 7.81 -7.31 -4.79
C ALA A 31 8.52 -8.03 -3.62
N GLU A 32 9.80 -7.77 -3.43
CA GLU A 32 10.62 -8.31 -2.34
C GLU A 32 11.29 -7.17 -1.57
N MET A 33 11.30 -7.25 -0.26
CA MET A 33 11.96 -6.25 0.57
C MET A 33 12.54 -6.85 1.85
N THR A 34 13.62 -6.24 2.33
CA THR A 34 14.18 -6.56 3.64
C THR A 34 13.64 -5.56 4.66
N LEU A 35 12.94 -6.07 5.66
CA LEU A 35 12.39 -5.27 6.76
C LEU A 35 13.35 -5.29 7.94
N GLN A 36 13.77 -4.10 8.35
CA GLN A 36 14.64 -3.89 9.51
C GLN A 36 14.36 -2.52 10.11
N ALA A 37 14.34 -2.43 11.45
CA ALA A 37 14.25 -1.14 12.13
C ALA A 37 15.51 -0.31 11.90
N THR A 38 15.36 0.94 11.50
CA THR A 38 16.45 1.90 11.29
C THR A 38 16.38 3.09 12.25
N VAL A 39 15.18 3.42 12.74
CA VAL A 39 14.97 4.51 13.73
C VAL A 39 15.34 4.05 15.14
N ASP A 40 14.90 2.83 15.52
CA ASP A 40 15.25 2.19 16.79
C ASP A 40 15.94 0.84 16.51
N PRO A 41 17.19 0.84 16.04
CA PRO A 41 17.87 -0.40 15.70
C PRO A 41 18.11 -1.26 16.94
N ALA A 42 17.86 -2.56 16.82
CA ALA A 42 18.20 -3.50 17.88
C ALA A 42 19.72 -3.69 17.95
N THR A 43 20.27 -3.97 19.15
CA THR A 43 21.68 -4.29 19.35
C THR A 43 22.13 -5.48 18.48
N THR A 44 21.25 -6.45 18.31
CA THR A 44 21.44 -7.57 17.37
C THR A 44 20.30 -7.56 16.36
N PRO A 45 20.48 -6.93 15.18
CA PRO A 45 19.46 -6.88 14.17
C PRO A 45 19.07 -8.26 13.65
N LYS A 46 17.76 -8.47 13.47
CA LYS A 46 17.19 -9.67 12.86
C LYS A 46 16.31 -9.25 11.69
N PRO A 47 16.88 -8.98 10.51
CA PRO A 47 16.12 -8.58 9.36
C PRO A 47 15.14 -9.67 8.92
N THR A 48 14.05 -9.26 8.28
CA THR A 48 13.04 -10.16 7.73
C THR A 48 13.01 -10.00 6.22
N GLN A 49 13.12 -11.10 5.47
CA GLN A 49 12.85 -11.10 4.03
C GLN A 49 11.33 -11.14 3.84
N PHE A 50 10.78 -10.08 3.31
CA PHE A 50 9.33 -9.91 3.17
C PHE A 50 8.90 -10.00 1.70
N PRO A 51 8.18 -11.06 1.32
CA PRO A 51 7.68 -11.23 -0.04
C PRO A 51 6.41 -10.38 -0.26
N HIS A 52 6.59 -9.07 -0.42
CA HIS A 52 5.50 -8.10 -0.55
C HIS A 52 4.57 -8.44 -1.72
N GLY A 53 5.12 -8.81 -2.88
CA GLY A 53 4.34 -9.20 -4.04
C GLY A 53 3.41 -10.40 -3.80
N ALA A 54 3.86 -11.38 -2.99
CA ALA A 54 3.02 -12.52 -2.62
C ALA A 54 1.85 -12.12 -1.71
N HIS A 55 2.00 -11.07 -0.89
CA HIS A 55 0.92 -10.50 -0.09
C HIS A 55 -0.02 -9.67 -0.96
N GLN A 56 0.50 -8.83 -1.83
CA GLN A 56 -0.27 -8.02 -2.78
C GLN A 56 -1.17 -8.86 -3.72
N ALA A 57 -0.76 -10.07 -4.05
CA ALA A 57 -1.54 -10.98 -4.89
C ALA A 57 -2.78 -11.56 -4.16
N ARG A 58 -2.89 -11.39 -2.84
CA ARG A 58 -3.90 -12.06 -2.00
C ARG A 58 -4.65 -11.14 -1.06
N LEU A 59 -4.11 -9.97 -0.77
CA LEU A 59 -4.61 -9.04 0.25
C LEU A 59 -4.71 -7.63 -0.32
N GLU A 60 -5.72 -6.91 0.12
CA GLU A 60 -5.85 -5.49 -0.15
C GLU A 60 -4.78 -4.69 0.60
N CYS A 61 -4.30 -3.60 -0.01
CA CYS A 61 -3.27 -2.74 0.59
C CYS A 61 -3.65 -2.28 2.02
N GLY A 62 -4.91 -1.94 2.24
CA GLY A 62 -5.44 -1.51 3.53
C GLY A 62 -5.42 -2.57 4.63
N THR A 63 -5.18 -3.86 4.30
CA THR A 63 -4.98 -4.91 5.30
C THR A 63 -3.73 -4.66 6.15
N CYS A 64 -2.72 -4.04 5.56
CA CYS A 64 -1.42 -3.76 6.20
C CYS A 64 -1.15 -2.26 6.35
N HIS A 65 -1.56 -1.47 5.36
CA HIS A 65 -1.25 -0.04 5.31
C HIS A 65 -2.38 0.80 5.90
N HIS A 66 -1.98 1.81 6.65
CA HIS A 66 -2.85 2.83 7.24
C HIS A 66 -2.07 4.13 7.38
N SER A 67 -2.74 5.21 7.71
CA SER A 67 -2.13 6.48 8.06
C SER A 67 -2.50 6.92 9.47
N LYS A 68 -1.95 8.05 9.90
CA LYS A 68 -2.26 8.71 11.16
C LYS A 68 -3.04 9.99 10.86
N GLY A 69 -4.22 10.13 11.43
CA GLY A 69 -5.03 11.34 11.34
C GLY A 69 -4.45 12.50 12.16
N ALA A 70 -4.98 13.70 11.95
CA ALA A 70 -4.59 14.89 12.69
C ALA A 70 -4.88 14.77 14.21
N ASP A 71 -5.88 13.96 14.57
CA ASP A 71 -6.24 13.64 15.97
C ASP A 71 -5.36 12.53 16.58
N GLY A 72 -4.34 12.06 15.84
CA GLY A 72 -3.43 11.01 16.27
C GLY A 72 -3.96 9.58 16.11
N LYS A 73 -5.20 9.40 15.67
CA LYS A 73 -5.80 8.07 15.50
C LYS A 73 -5.41 7.43 14.16
N GLN A 74 -5.55 6.12 14.11
CA GLN A 74 -5.38 5.37 12.87
C GLN A 74 -6.49 5.72 11.87
N VAL A 75 -6.06 6.00 10.63
CA VAL A 75 -6.95 6.22 9.49
C VAL A 75 -6.71 5.10 8.47
N ALA A 76 -7.79 4.54 7.95
CA ALA A 76 -7.72 3.50 6.94
C ALA A 76 -6.99 3.98 5.69
N TYR A 77 -6.28 3.06 5.02
CA TYR A 77 -5.63 3.32 3.75
C TYR A 77 -6.66 3.71 2.67
N VAL A 78 -6.30 4.68 1.86
CA VAL A 78 -7.03 5.06 0.66
C VAL A 78 -6.16 4.80 -0.57
N GLU A 79 -6.72 4.21 -1.61
CA GLU A 79 -5.97 3.89 -2.83
C GLU A 79 -5.32 5.15 -3.43
N GLY A 80 -4.05 5.01 -3.85
CA GLY A 80 -3.23 6.13 -4.33
C GLY A 80 -2.60 6.98 -3.23
N GLN A 81 -2.92 6.73 -1.96
CA GLN A 81 -2.27 7.41 -0.84
C GLN A 81 -0.80 7.01 -0.76
N LYS A 82 0.07 8.00 -0.50
CA LYS A 82 1.49 7.74 -0.19
C LYS A 82 1.60 6.85 1.05
N ILE A 83 2.31 5.75 0.92
CA ILE A 83 2.60 4.82 2.02
C ILE A 83 3.89 5.24 2.69
N GLU A 84 3.80 5.63 3.96
CA GLU A 84 4.95 5.92 4.81
C GLU A 84 5.51 4.64 5.44
N LYS A 85 6.80 4.65 5.78
CA LYS A 85 7.40 3.54 6.52
C LYS A 85 6.74 3.40 7.89
N CYS A 86 6.51 2.17 8.33
CA CYS A 86 5.93 1.89 9.66
C CYS A 86 6.65 2.64 10.79
N GLU A 87 7.98 2.68 10.75
CA GLU A 87 8.82 3.32 11.77
C GLU A 87 8.74 4.86 11.79
N THR A 88 8.07 5.49 10.81
CA THR A 88 7.78 6.93 10.87
C THR A 88 6.89 7.26 12.08
N CYS A 89 5.97 6.36 12.42
CA CYS A 89 5.07 6.50 13.57
C CYS A 89 5.35 5.46 14.68
N HIS A 90 5.76 4.24 14.32
CA HIS A 90 6.03 3.16 15.26
C HIS A 90 7.50 3.15 15.71
N ASN A 91 7.84 4.10 16.58
CA ASN A 91 9.17 4.29 17.14
C ASN A 91 9.10 4.79 18.60
N SER A 92 10.20 4.72 19.33
CA SER A 92 10.28 5.06 20.74
C SER A 92 9.94 6.52 21.07
N LYS A 93 10.01 7.42 20.08
CA LYS A 93 9.79 8.87 20.26
C LYS A 93 8.36 9.30 19.94
N ALA A 94 7.58 8.46 19.29
CA ALA A 94 6.24 8.83 18.79
C ALA A 94 5.13 8.77 19.83
N GLY A 95 5.42 8.33 21.06
CA GLY A 95 4.43 8.24 22.16
C GLY A 95 3.31 7.22 21.89
N MET A 96 3.57 6.21 21.08
CA MET A 96 2.58 5.16 20.75
C MET A 96 2.39 4.20 21.94
N PRO A 97 1.21 3.54 22.07
CA PRO A 97 1.00 2.49 23.05
C PRO A 97 2.07 1.38 22.96
N GLU A 98 2.45 0.79 24.09
CA GLU A 98 3.53 -0.21 24.20
C GLU A 98 3.45 -1.32 23.14
N LYS A 99 2.26 -1.78 22.85
CA LYS A 99 2.00 -2.84 21.84
C LYS A 99 2.47 -2.48 20.43
N VAL A 100 2.61 -1.20 20.10
CA VAL A 100 2.97 -0.69 18.77
C VAL A 100 3.97 0.47 18.82
N ASN A 101 4.68 0.65 19.94
CA ASN A 101 5.63 1.74 20.15
C ASN A 101 6.99 1.56 19.46
N SER A 102 7.12 0.56 18.63
CA SER A 102 8.32 0.31 17.83
C SER A 102 7.94 -0.44 16.56
N PHE A 103 8.77 -0.34 15.53
CA PHE A 103 8.59 -1.12 14.29
C PHE A 103 8.48 -2.62 14.59
N LYS A 104 9.35 -3.15 15.47
CA LYS A 104 9.30 -4.56 15.86
C LYS A 104 7.93 -4.95 16.44
N ASN A 105 7.43 -4.16 17.38
CA ASN A 105 6.16 -4.47 18.04
C ASN A 105 4.98 -4.36 17.08
N ALA A 106 4.93 -3.31 16.26
CA ALA A 106 3.91 -3.12 15.24
C ALA A 106 3.89 -4.25 14.21
N ALA A 107 5.07 -4.62 13.68
CA ALA A 107 5.20 -5.71 12.70
C ALA A 107 4.82 -7.07 13.29
N HIS A 108 5.25 -7.38 14.51
CA HIS A 108 4.85 -8.63 15.17
C HIS A 108 3.35 -8.69 15.44
N THR A 109 2.74 -7.59 15.92
CA THR A 109 1.29 -7.52 16.12
C THR A 109 0.55 -7.73 14.81
N LEU A 110 0.98 -7.10 13.72
CA LEU A 110 0.30 -7.21 12.43
C LEU A 110 0.54 -8.57 11.76
N CYS A 111 1.80 -8.90 11.51
CA CYS A 111 2.18 -10.06 10.68
C CYS A 111 1.96 -11.38 11.43
N LYS A 112 2.45 -11.47 12.67
CA LYS A 112 2.36 -12.70 13.46
C LYS A 112 0.93 -13.01 13.86
N ASP A 113 0.13 -12.00 14.27
CA ASP A 113 -1.26 -12.21 14.64
C ASP A 113 -2.09 -12.65 13.44
N CYS A 114 -1.87 -12.06 12.27
CA CYS A 114 -2.51 -12.48 11.02
C CYS A 114 -2.15 -13.93 10.66
N HIS A 115 -0.86 -14.27 10.68
CA HIS A 115 -0.41 -15.63 10.39
C HIS A 115 -0.91 -16.64 11.42
N THR A 116 -0.88 -16.31 12.71
CA THR A 116 -1.40 -17.20 13.76
C THR A 116 -2.86 -17.58 13.52
N LYS A 117 -3.66 -16.64 13.02
CA LYS A 117 -5.09 -16.88 12.74
C LYS A 117 -5.33 -17.63 11.44
N ASN A 118 -4.57 -17.34 10.39
CA ASN A 118 -4.88 -17.78 9.04
C ASN A 118 -3.92 -18.84 8.48
N LYS A 119 -2.66 -18.85 8.95
CA LYS A 119 -1.56 -19.70 8.48
C LYS A 119 -0.56 -19.94 9.62
N PRO A 120 -0.93 -20.69 10.67
CA PRO A 120 -0.12 -20.82 11.89
C PRO A 120 1.27 -21.40 11.65
N GLU A 121 1.45 -22.19 10.59
CA GLU A 121 2.76 -22.70 10.18
C GLU A 121 3.74 -21.57 9.79
N LEU A 122 3.23 -20.43 9.35
CA LEU A 122 4.02 -19.24 8.98
C LEU A 122 4.30 -18.29 10.16
N ALA A 123 3.68 -18.50 11.32
CA ALA A 123 3.86 -17.65 12.50
C ALA A 123 5.16 -17.93 13.29
N LYS A 124 5.97 -18.89 12.83
CA LYS A 124 7.22 -19.31 13.49
C LYS A 124 8.35 -18.33 13.20
N CYS A 125 9.19 -18.04 14.22
CA CYS A 125 10.29 -17.08 14.11
C CYS A 125 11.22 -17.34 12.91
N GLY A 126 11.61 -18.59 12.66
CA GLY A 126 12.53 -18.96 11.58
C GLY A 126 11.95 -18.88 10.17
N VAL A 127 10.64 -18.65 10.03
CA VAL A 127 10.00 -18.39 8.72
C VAL A 127 10.32 -16.98 8.25
N CYS A 128 10.23 -16.02 9.14
CA CYS A 128 10.45 -14.60 8.86
C CYS A 128 11.93 -14.22 9.04
N HIS A 129 12.57 -14.73 10.09
CA HIS A 129 13.96 -14.46 10.43
C HIS A 129 14.86 -15.65 10.05
N LYS A 130 15.29 -15.65 8.81
CA LYS A 130 16.23 -16.67 8.32
C LYS A 130 17.64 -16.39 8.90
N LYS A 131 18.34 -17.46 9.26
CA LYS A 131 19.77 -17.41 9.67
C LYS A 131 20.64 -17.27 8.44
#